data_e12f0937a8fdba0381e40cbbb6f4815e
#
_entry.id   e12f0937a8fdba0381e40cbbb6f4815e
#
_cell.length_a   1.000
_cell.length_b   1.000
_cell.length_c   1.000
_cell.angle_alpha   90.00
_cell.angle_beta   90.00
_cell.angle_gamma   90.00
#
_symmetry.space_group_name_H-M   'P 1'
#
loop_
_entity.id
_entity.type
_entity.pdbx_description
1 polymer ?
#
loop_
_entity_poly.entity_id
_entity_poly.type
_entity_poly.pdbx_seq_one_letter_code
_entity_poly.pdbx_strand_id
1 'polypeptide(L)'
;SCTVFLSDQASYDGGELVVHDRLGAQRFKLGAGDALLYPAGLLHEVTPVTRGTRLAAFFWIESLVAPEAQRRILFDLDMALVALRARHGENDETRALTGVYHN
;
A
#
# COMPACT_ATOMS: atom_id res chain seq x y z
N SER A 1 5.60 7.59 -0.10
CA SER A 1 4.26 7.84 -0.65
C SER A 1 3.21 7.00 0.05
N CYS A 2 2.05 7.56 0.19
CA CYS A 2 0.88 6.86 0.72
C CYS A 2 -0.27 7.00 -0.27
N THR A 3 -0.91 5.88 -0.60
CA THR A 3 -2.11 5.87 -1.45
C THR A 3 -3.26 5.29 -0.65
N VAL A 4 -4.33 6.06 -0.49
CA VAL A 4 -5.56 5.61 0.16
C VAL A 4 -6.57 5.26 -0.92
N PHE A 5 -7.05 4.04 -0.90
CA PHE A 5 -8.05 3.55 -1.85
C PHE A 5 -9.43 3.99 -1.37
N LEU A 6 -10.18 4.67 -2.23
CA LEU A 6 -11.48 5.24 -1.87
C LEU A 6 -12.64 4.54 -2.56
N SER A 7 -12.39 3.77 -3.62
CA SER A 7 -13.42 3.01 -4.31
C SER A 7 -13.45 1.57 -3.84
N ASP A 8 -14.66 1.00 -3.80
CA ASP A 8 -14.80 -0.44 -3.61
C ASP A 8 -14.10 -1.17 -4.77
N GLN A 9 -13.28 -2.16 -4.43
CA GLN A 9 -12.49 -2.89 -5.43
C GLN A 9 -13.35 -3.62 -6.47
N ALA A 10 -14.61 -3.91 -6.15
CA ALA A 10 -15.55 -4.52 -7.08
C ALA A 10 -16.23 -3.51 -8.00
N SER A 11 -16.08 -2.20 -7.76
CA SER A 11 -16.76 -1.14 -8.52
C SER A 11 -16.04 -0.74 -9.80
N TYR A 12 -14.85 -1.27 -10.05
CA TYR A 12 -14.08 -0.97 -11.25
C TYR A 12 -13.22 -2.16 -11.64
N ASP A 13 -12.84 -2.23 -12.91
CA ASP A 13 -11.91 -3.24 -13.43
C ASP A 13 -10.61 -2.57 -13.86
N GLY A 14 -9.50 -3.30 -13.72
CA GLY A 14 -8.19 -2.72 -13.91
C GLY A 14 -7.83 -1.80 -12.75
N GLY A 15 -7.05 -0.77 -13.01
CA GLY A 15 -6.71 0.24 -12.00
C GLY A 15 -5.91 -0.31 -10.83
N GLU A 16 -5.05 -1.30 -11.08
CA GLU A 16 -4.16 -1.84 -10.06
C GLU A 16 -2.98 -0.90 -9.84
N LEU A 17 -2.63 -0.66 -8.58
CA LEU A 17 -1.39 0.04 -8.24
C LEU A 17 -0.26 -0.97 -8.29
N VAL A 18 0.73 -0.74 -9.15
CA VAL A 18 1.89 -1.61 -9.32
C VAL A 18 3.11 -0.90 -8.77
N VAL A 19 3.76 -1.50 -7.79
CA VAL A 19 5.00 -0.99 -7.19
C VAL A 19 6.13 -1.97 -7.52
N HIS A 20 7.20 -1.44 -8.10
CA HIS A 20 8.36 -2.23 -8.48
C HIS A 20 9.42 -2.13 -7.39
N ASP A 21 9.68 -3.21 -6.70
CA ASP A 21 10.73 -3.29 -5.71
C ASP A 21 11.78 -4.33 -6.14
N ARG A 22 12.75 -4.60 -5.25
CA ARG A 22 13.82 -5.57 -5.55
C ARG A 22 13.32 -7.00 -5.72
N LEU A 23 12.11 -7.30 -5.26
CA LEU A 23 11.50 -8.63 -5.41
C LEU A 23 10.64 -8.74 -6.68
N GLY A 24 10.52 -7.65 -7.43
CA GLY A 24 9.74 -7.58 -8.66
C GLY A 24 8.52 -6.68 -8.51
N ALA A 25 7.56 -6.84 -9.42
CA ALA A 25 6.35 -6.04 -9.43
C ALA A 25 5.34 -6.58 -8.43
N GLN A 26 4.88 -5.71 -7.53
CA GLN A 26 3.82 -6.01 -6.57
C GLN A 26 2.56 -5.26 -7.02
N ARG A 27 1.43 -5.98 -7.12
CA ARG A 27 0.16 -5.42 -7.59
C ARG A 27 -0.83 -5.30 -6.45
N PHE A 28 -1.50 -4.15 -6.37
CA PHE A 28 -2.43 -3.86 -5.29
C PHE A 28 -3.74 -3.32 -5.85
N LYS A 29 -4.83 -3.90 -5.38
CA LYS A 29 -6.19 -3.41 -5.62
C LYS A 29 -6.93 -3.59 -4.30
N LEU A 30 -6.80 -2.60 -3.43
CA LEU A 30 -7.30 -2.69 -2.06
C LEU A 30 -8.73 -2.22 -1.96
N GLY A 31 -9.39 -2.56 -0.86
CA GLY A 31 -10.74 -2.11 -0.57
C GLY A 31 -10.79 -0.64 -0.17
N ALA A 32 -11.99 -0.06 -0.23
CA ALA A 32 -12.20 1.32 0.17
C ALA A 32 -11.79 1.54 1.63
N GLY A 33 -11.01 2.58 1.88
CA GLY A 33 -10.48 2.90 3.19
C GLY A 33 -9.13 2.27 3.52
N ASP A 34 -8.65 1.33 2.69
CA ASP A 34 -7.32 0.76 2.87
C ASP A 34 -6.26 1.66 2.24
N ALA A 35 -5.07 1.61 2.79
CA ALA A 35 -3.95 2.44 2.34
C ALA A 35 -2.70 1.60 2.13
N LEU A 36 -1.89 2.01 1.17
CA LEU A 36 -0.58 1.44 0.92
C LEU A 36 0.48 2.52 1.12
N LEU A 37 1.46 2.22 1.95
CA LEU A 37 2.62 3.09 2.17
C LEU A 37 3.83 2.44 1.52
N TYR A 38 4.55 3.19 0.70
CA TYR A 38 5.72 2.70 -0.02
C TYR A 38 6.72 3.83 -0.25
N PRO A 39 8.04 3.53 -0.42
CA PRO A 39 9.04 4.54 -0.70
C PRO A 39 8.74 5.27 -2.02
N ALA A 40 8.74 6.59 -1.98
CA ALA A 40 8.43 7.41 -3.16
C ALA A 40 9.41 7.21 -4.31
N GLY A 41 10.64 6.79 -4.01
CA GLY A 41 11.66 6.55 -5.03
C GLY A 41 11.48 5.27 -5.84
N LEU A 42 10.58 4.38 -5.43
CA LEU A 42 10.29 3.19 -6.20
C LEU A 42 9.45 3.53 -7.43
N LEU A 43 9.75 2.87 -8.55
CA LEU A 43 8.91 2.98 -9.73
C LEU A 43 7.53 2.43 -9.42
N HIS A 44 6.49 3.20 -9.70
CA HIS A 44 5.13 2.77 -9.46
C HIS A 44 4.21 3.36 -10.53
N GLU A 45 3.14 2.65 -10.80
CA GLU A 45 2.17 3.03 -11.83
C GLU A 45 0.79 2.49 -11.49
N VAL A 46 -0.24 3.02 -12.14
CA VAL A 46 -1.60 2.50 -12.05
C VAL A 46 -1.97 1.96 -13.42
N THR A 47 -2.41 0.69 -13.48
CA THR A 47 -2.85 0.10 -14.73
C THR A 47 -4.14 0.76 -15.20
N PRO A 48 -4.44 0.72 -16.52
CA PRO A 48 -5.67 1.34 -17.04
C PRO A 48 -6.92 0.79 -16.38
N VAL A 49 -7.88 1.69 -16.10
CA VAL A 49 -9.22 1.32 -15.64
C VAL A 49 -10.04 0.99 -16.86
N THR A 50 -10.60 -0.21 -16.93
CA THR A 50 -11.33 -0.70 -18.10
C THR A 50 -12.85 -0.68 -17.90
N ARG A 51 -13.30 -0.56 -16.65
CA ARG A 51 -14.72 -0.44 -16.29
C ARG A 51 -14.82 0.33 -14.98
N GLY A 52 -15.85 1.16 -14.85
CA GLY A 52 -16.11 1.91 -13.63
C GLY A 52 -15.16 3.08 -13.43
N THR A 53 -15.07 3.55 -12.19
CA THR A 53 -14.24 4.68 -11.80
C THR A 53 -13.42 4.31 -10.57
N ARG A 54 -12.13 4.52 -10.65
CA ARG A 54 -11.23 4.37 -9.51
C ARG A 54 -10.97 5.72 -8.87
N LEU A 55 -11.29 5.84 -7.59
CA LEU A 55 -10.97 7.00 -6.78
C LEU A 55 -9.90 6.64 -5.77
N ALA A 56 -8.90 7.48 -5.65
CA ALA A 56 -7.84 7.32 -4.66
C ALA A 56 -7.30 8.68 -4.27
N ALA A 57 -6.79 8.78 -3.06
CA ALA A 57 -6.01 9.92 -2.61
C ALA A 57 -4.57 9.49 -2.42
N PHE A 58 -3.63 10.32 -2.83
CA PHE A 58 -2.23 10.05 -2.58
C PHE A 58 -1.55 11.28 -1.99
N PHE A 59 -0.56 11.03 -1.15
CA PHE A 59 0.20 12.10 -0.51
C PHE A 59 1.57 11.57 -0.09
N TRP A 60 2.45 12.50 0.21
CA TRP A 60 3.78 12.15 0.70
C TRP A 60 3.82 12.28 2.21
N ILE A 61 4.51 11.34 2.84
CA ILE A 61 4.81 11.37 4.27
C ILE A 61 6.32 11.45 4.37
N GLU A 62 6.80 12.43 5.11
CA GLU A 62 8.23 12.55 5.37
C GLU A 62 8.67 11.45 6.34
N SER A 63 9.70 10.70 5.95
CA SER A 63 10.24 9.66 6.81
C SER A 63 11.13 10.26 7.88
N LEU A 64 10.88 9.88 9.13
CA LEU A 64 11.77 10.20 10.25
C LEU A 64 12.84 9.13 10.43
N VAL A 65 12.81 8.07 9.62
CA VAL A 65 13.73 6.96 9.68
C VAL A 65 14.84 7.17 8.65
N ALA A 66 16.05 7.23 9.13
CA ALA A 66 17.30 7.23 8.36
C ALA A 66 18.20 6.23 9.08
N PRO A 67 19.07 5.50 8.42
CA PRO A 67 19.39 5.43 7.01
C PRO A 67 18.43 4.59 6.18
N GLU A 68 18.72 4.51 4.89
CA GLU A 68 17.92 3.82 3.86
C GLU A 68 17.55 2.38 4.24
N ALA A 69 18.48 1.65 4.85
CA ALA A 69 18.24 0.26 5.25
C ALA A 69 17.08 0.13 6.24
N GLN A 70 16.98 1.08 7.20
CA GLN A 70 15.89 1.08 8.17
C GLN A 70 14.57 1.40 7.52
N ARG A 71 14.54 2.32 6.56
CA ARG A 71 13.33 2.61 5.79
C ARG A 71 12.88 1.41 4.98
N ARG A 72 13.83 0.63 4.45
CA ARG A 72 13.52 -0.59 3.71
C ARG A 72 12.86 -1.63 4.61
N ILE A 73 13.33 -1.80 5.83
CA ILE A 73 12.73 -2.71 6.80
C ILE A 73 11.29 -2.30 7.11
N LEU A 74 11.05 -1.01 7.32
CA LEU A 74 9.70 -0.51 7.59
C LEU A 74 8.78 -0.71 6.38
N PHE A 75 9.30 -0.54 5.17
CA PHE A 75 8.53 -0.81 3.96
C PHE A 75 8.13 -2.29 3.86
N ASP A 76 9.07 -3.20 4.11
CA ASP A 76 8.81 -4.64 4.06
C ASP A 76 7.76 -5.05 5.10
N LEU A 77 7.80 -4.45 6.30
CA LEU A 77 6.79 -4.67 7.34
C LEU A 77 5.43 -4.17 6.88
N ASP A 78 5.36 -3.01 6.28
CA ASP A 78 4.11 -2.43 5.77
C ASP A 78 3.49 -3.30 4.69
N MET A 79 4.30 -3.81 3.76
CA MET A 79 3.83 -4.71 2.72
C MET A 79 3.26 -6.01 3.30
N ALA A 80 3.91 -6.56 4.32
CA ALA A 80 3.41 -7.74 5.02
C ALA A 80 2.08 -7.46 5.71
N LEU A 81 1.94 -6.29 6.33
CA LEU A 81 0.71 -5.86 7.01
C LEU A 81 -0.45 -5.73 6.02
N VAL A 82 -0.21 -5.13 4.86
CA VAL A 82 -1.21 -5.00 3.81
C VAL A 82 -1.65 -6.38 3.33
N ALA A 83 -0.72 -7.31 3.13
CA ALA A 83 -1.05 -8.67 2.71
C ALA A 83 -1.90 -9.40 3.74
N LEU A 84 -1.62 -9.22 5.03
CA LEU A 84 -2.44 -9.80 6.11
C LEU A 84 -3.87 -9.25 6.09
N ARG A 85 -4.03 -7.95 5.93
CA ARG A 85 -5.35 -7.32 5.84
C ARG A 85 -6.15 -7.82 4.64
N ALA A 86 -5.50 -8.01 3.50
CA ALA A 86 -6.14 -8.52 2.31
C ALA A 86 -6.69 -9.94 2.49
N ARG A 87 -6.03 -10.75 3.34
CA ARG A 87 -6.43 -12.15 3.60
C ARG A 87 -7.45 -12.28 4.73
N HIS A 88 -7.26 -11.55 5.81
CA HIS A 88 -7.91 -11.79 7.10
C HIS A 88 -8.70 -10.60 7.61
N GLY A 89 -8.60 -9.44 6.96
CA GLY A 89 -9.18 -8.22 7.46
C GLY A 89 -8.41 -7.66 8.66
N GLU A 90 -9.01 -6.69 9.34
CA GLU A 90 -8.42 -6.09 10.54
C GLU A 90 -8.60 -7.05 11.71
N ASN A 91 -7.52 -7.36 12.41
CA ASN A 91 -7.53 -8.20 13.61
C ASN A 91 -6.52 -7.69 14.63
N ASP A 92 -6.43 -8.35 15.80
CA ASP A 92 -5.54 -7.89 16.87
C ASP A 92 -4.07 -7.92 16.44
N GLU A 93 -3.66 -8.92 15.68
CA GLU A 93 -2.29 -9.05 15.20
C GLU A 93 -1.94 -7.95 14.20
N THR A 94 -2.83 -7.62 13.27
CA THR A 94 -2.57 -6.52 12.31
C THR A 94 -2.54 -5.18 13.00
N ARG A 95 -3.36 -4.95 14.02
CA ARG A 95 -3.32 -3.72 14.82
C ARG A 95 -2.04 -3.59 15.61
N ALA A 96 -1.56 -4.69 16.19
CA ALA A 96 -0.29 -4.70 16.91
C ALA A 96 0.88 -4.38 15.99
N LEU A 97 0.92 -4.96 14.79
CA LEU A 97 1.94 -4.66 13.79
C LEU A 97 1.88 -3.21 13.33
N THR A 98 0.68 -2.66 13.18
CA THR A 98 0.51 -1.24 12.85
C THR A 98 1.08 -0.36 13.95
N GLY A 99 0.87 -0.71 15.22
CA GLY A 99 1.46 0.00 16.35
C GLY A 99 2.99 0.00 16.31
N VAL A 100 3.60 -1.12 15.95
CA VAL A 100 5.06 -1.20 15.77
C VAL A 100 5.52 -0.25 14.65
N TYR A 101 4.80 -0.23 13.54
CA TYR A 101 5.15 0.62 12.40
C TYR A 101 5.08 2.10 12.75
N HIS A 102 4.08 2.52 13.52
CA HIS A 102 3.85 3.93 13.84
C HIS A 102 4.65 4.43 15.04
N ASN A 103 5.22 3.56 15.83
CA ASN A 103 6.09 3.91 16.94
C ASN A 103 7.54 4.09 16.49
#